data_4ce85a191b50e080771b0d0afd8dc130
#
_entry.id   4ce85a191b50e080771b0d0afd8dc130
#
_cell.length_a   1.000
_cell.length_b   1.000
_cell.length_c   1.000
_cell.angle_alpha   90.00
_cell.angle_beta   90.00
_cell.angle_gamma   90.00
#
_symmetry.space_group_name_H-M   'P 1'
#
loop_
_entity.id
_entity.type
_entity.pdbx_description
1 polymer ?
#
loop_
_entity_poly.entity_id
_entity_poly.type
_entity_poly.pdbx_seq_one_letter_code
_entity_poly.pdbx_strand_id
1 'polypeptide(L)'
;MLKKITTAAVAVMLAALTACGSGGSGDAGSTGAKDDGKITMGFAQVGAESGWRTANTKSIQEEAAAAGVDLKFSDAQQKQENQIKAIRSYIQQKVDIIAFSPVVETGWDTVLLEAKRANIPVILTDRAIDSDDTTLYKTFLGSDFVLEGKKAGEWLKENAAGAKNVVELQGTTGAAPAIDRKKGFEEAIAGTDLKIVATQTGDFTRSGGKQVMEAFLKSVPQIDVVYAHNDDMGLGAIEAIKAAGKVPGKDIKIITVDAVKDGMTALAAGEINFIVECNPLLGKQLMDLSKKVLAGEEVPPRVVTEETTFTSEQAKTELPNRKY
;
A
#
# COMPACT_ATOMS: atom_id res chain seq x y z
N MET A 1 -73.27 -9.58 -9.49
CA MET A 1 -73.43 -10.70 -10.45
C MET A 1 -72.30 -11.64 -10.20
N LEU A 2 -72.39 -12.55 -9.37
CA LEU A 2 -72.95 -13.90 -9.28
C LEU A 2 -72.44 -14.87 -10.35
N LYS A 3 -71.91 -15.98 -9.82
CA LYS A 3 -71.80 -17.35 -10.39
C LYS A 3 -70.43 -17.68 -11.07
N LYS A 4 -69.83 -18.83 -10.90
CA LYS A 4 -70.20 -20.12 -10.22
C LYS A 4 -68.91 -20.90 -9.91
N ILE A 5 -69.01 -21.62 -8.83
CA ILE A 5 -68.29 -22.78 -8.34
C ILE A 5 -68.33 -23.97 -9.33
N THR A 6 -67.27 -24.75 -9.44
CA THR A 6 -67.40 -26.19 -9.68
C THR A 6 -66.23 -26.96 -9.05
N THR A 7 -66.59 -27.81 -8.12
CA THR A 7 -65.80 -28.78 -7.37
C THR A 7 -65.84 -30.09 -8.15
N ALA A 8 -64.75 -30.87 -8.19
CA ALA A 8 -64.81 -32.29 -8.38
C ALA A 8 -63.66 -33.00 -7.67
N ALA A 9 -64.02 -34.00 -6.95
CA ALA A 9 -63.29 -34.73 -5.91
C ALA A 9 -62.76 -36.10 -6.43
N VAL A 10 -61.81 -36.64 -5.65
CA VAL A 10 -61.61 -38.06 -5.27
C VAL A 10 -60.94 -38.99 -6.30
N ALA A 11 -59.78 -39.53 -5.92
CA ALA A 11 -59.64 -40.96 -5.66
C ALA A 11 -58.34 -41.33 -4.94
N VAL A 12 -58.48 -41.98 -3.84
CA VAL A 12 -57.47 -42.63 -2.99
C VAL A 12 -57.13 -43.97 -3.62
N MET A 13 -55.84 -44.35 -3.64
CA MET A 13 -55.45 -45.78 -3.58
C MET A 13 -54.19 -45.93 -2.69
N LEU A 14 -54.40 -46.59 -1.59
CA LEU A 14 -53.37 -47.22 -0.74
C LEU A 14 -52.87 -48.48 -1.45
N ALA A 15 -51.54 -48.69 -1.44
CA ALA A 15 -50.94 -50.00 -1.43
C ALA A 15 -49.70 -50.00 -0.57
N ALA A 16 -49.79 -50.65 0.57
CA ALA A 16 -48.68 -50.98 1.45
C ALA A 16 -48.02 -52.29 0.95
N LEU A 17 -46.68 -52.28 0.93
CA LEU A 17 -45.90 -53.52 1.01
C LEU A 17 -44.58 -53.24 1.74
N THR A 18 -44.42 -53.96 2.80
CA THR A 18 -43.27 -54.06 3.72
C THR A 18 -42.13 -54.82 3.07
N ALA A 19 -40.90 -54.35 3.25
CA ALA A 19 -39.72 -55.20 3.29
C ALA A 19 -38.62 -54.60 4.15
N CYS A 20 -38.16 -55.33 5.14
CA CYS A 20 -37.03 -55.06 6.01
C CYS A 20 -35.70 -55.13 5.26
N GLY A 21 -34.72 -54.31 5.70
CA GLY A 21 -33.33 -54.44 5.28
C GLY A 21 -32.41 -53.39 5.89
N SER A 22 -31.79 -53.73 7.02
CA SER A 22 -30.46 -53.39 7.53
C SER A 22 -29.85 -52.01 7.29
N GLY A 23 -29.49 -51.38 8.38
CA GLY A 23 -28.46 -50.44 8.76
C GLY A 23 -27.55 -49.78 7.71
N GLY A 24 -27.63 -48.45 7.62
CA GLY A 24 -26.64 -47.64 7.03
C GLY A 24 -26.77 -46.27 7.67
N SER A 25 -25.81 -45.92 8.51
CA SER A 25 -25.65 -44.60 9.08
C SER A 25 -25.49 -43.61 7.93
N GLY A 26 -26.50 -42.82 7.65
CA GLY A 26 -26.45 -41.71 6.71
C GLY A 26 -25.62 -40.61 7.30
N ASP A 27 -24.40 -40.56 6.85
CA ASP A 27 -23.52 -39.42 6.98
C ASP A 27 -24.22 -38.20 6.35
N ALA A 28 -24.53 -37.21 7.20
CA ALA A 28 -25.04 -35.93 6.74
C ALA A 28 -23.90 -35.27 5.96
N GLY A 29 -23.94 -35.40 4.64
CA GLY A 29 -22.99 -34.79 3.75
C GLY A 29 -22.91 -33.30 4.00
N SER A 30 -21.86 -32.91 4.70
CA SER A 30 -21.30 -31.58 4.64
C SER A 30 -21.05 -31.30 3.16
N THR A 31 -21.78 -30.35 2.60
CA THR A 31 -21.41 -29.73 1.32
C THR A 31 -20.18 -28.91 1.56
N GLY A 32 -19.03 -29.55 1.77
CA GLY A 32 -17.73 -28.91 1.70
C GLY A 32 -17.61 -28.27 0.32
N ALA A 33 -17.37 -26.97 0.28
CA ALA A 33 -16.90 -26.31 -0.91
C ALA A 33 -15.78 -27.19 -1.49
N LYS A 34 -15.84 -27.52 -2.76
CA LYS A 34 -14.76 -28.24 -3.44
C LYS A 34 -13.52 -27.38 -3.25
N ASP A 35 -12.56 -27.86 -2.50
CA ASP A 35 -11.19 -27.36 -2.53
C ASP A 35 -10.68 -27.65 -3.94
N ASP A 36 -10.67 -26.62 -4.77
CA ASP A 36 -10.13 -26.69 -6.13
C ASP A 36 -8.60 -26.55 -6.14
N GLY A 37 -7.99 -26.59 -4.95
CA GLY A 37 -6.55 -26.45 -4.76
C GLY A 37 -6.03 -25.03 -5.04
N LYS A 38 -6.93 -24.06 -5.22
CA LYS A 38 -6.59 -22.69 -5.55
C LYS A 38 -6.49 -21.87 -4.28
N ILE A 39 -5.33 -21.20 -4.09
CA ILE A 39 -5.13 -20.30 -2.96
C ILE A 39 -6.09 -19.09 -3.09
N THR A 40 -6.84 -18.81 -2.02
CA THR A 40 -7.67 -17.62 -1.91
C THR A 40 -6.97 -16.60 -0.99
N MET A 41 -6.65 -15.42 -1.52
CA MET A 41 -5.99 -14.34 -0.78
C MET A 41 -6.93 -13.15 -0.60
N GLY A 42 -7.08 -12.66 0.62
CA GLY A 42 -7.64 -11.35 0.90
C GLY A 42 -6.55 -10.28 0.83
N PHE A 43 -6.73 -9.23 0.03
CA PHE A 43 -5.81 -8.10 -0.04
C PHE A 43 -6.52 -6.78 0.22
N ALA A 44 -6.18 -6.08 1.34
CA ALA A 44 -6.73 -4.78 1.67
C ALA A 44 -5.73 -3.67 1.35
N GLN A 45 -5.94 -2.96 0.25
CA GLN A 45 -5.12 -1.84 -0.21
C GLN A 45 -5.46 -0.56 0.56
N VAL A 46 -4.49 0.35 0.70
CA VAL A 46 -4.66 1.69 1.30
C VAL A 46 -5.70 2.50 0.54
N GLY A 47 -5.54 2.61 -0.78
CA GLY A 47 -6.31 3.45 -1.67
C GLY A 47 -5.74 3.47 -3.08
N ALA A 48 -5.93 4.59 -3.77
CA ALA A 48 -5.36 4.88 -5.09
C ALA A 48 -4.85 6.34 -5.11
N GLU A 49 -4.20 6.74 -4.02
CA GLU A 49 -3.82 8.13 -3.73
C GLU A 49 -2.67 8.66 -4.58
N SER A 50 -1.87 7.77 -5.17
CA SER A 50 -0.66 8.11 -5.90
C SER A 50 -0.42 7.20 -7.10
N GLY A 51 0.47 7.61 -8.01
CA GLY A 51 0.96 6.79 -9.10
C GLY A 51 1.65 5.52 -8.59
N TRP A 52 2.43 5.63 -7.51
CA TRP A 52 3.06 4.50 -6.84
C TRP A 52 2.02 3.46 -6.37
N ARG A 53 0.98 3.92 -5.67
CA ARG A 53 -0.08 3.04 -5.14
C ARG A 53 -0.83 2.31 -6.26
N THR A 54 -1.11 3.02 -7.35
CA THR A 54 -1.73 2.44 -8.54
C THR A 54 -0.86 1.34 -9.16
N ALA A 55 0.45 1.59 -9.28
CA ALA A 55 1.41 0.59 -9.78
C ALA A 55 1.53 -0.62 -8.85
N ASN A 56 1.54 -0.40 -7.53
CA ASN A 56 1.56 -1.47 -6.54
C ASN A 56 0.30 -2.35 -6.63
N THR A 57 -0.87 -1.75 -6.69
CA THR A 57 -2.14 -2.47 -6.88
C THR A 57 -2.11 -3.33 -8.14
N LYS A 58 -1.68 -2.74 -9.26
CA LYS A 58 -1.55 -3.44 -10.54
C LYS A 58 -0.60 -4.63 -10.44
N SER A 59 0.58 -4.43 -9.84
CA SER A 59 1.56 -5.51 -9.64
C SER A 59 0.97 -6.68 -8.85
N ILE A 60 0.25 -6.40 -7.76
CA ILE A 60 -0.36 -7.45 -6.93
C ILE A 60 -1.44 -8.20 -7.69
N GLN A 61 -2.31 -7.50 -8.42
CA GLN A 61 -3.39 -8.12 -9.20
C GLN A 61 -2.87 -8.96 -10.36
N GLU A 62 -1.88 -8.48 -11.11
CA GLU A 62 -1.27 -9.20 -12.23
C GLU A 62 -0.54 -10.46 -11.76
N GLU A 63 0.24 -10.36 -10.69
CA GLU A 63 1.00 -11.47 -10.16
C GLU A 63 0.12 -12.50 -9.44
N ALA A 64 -0.97 -12.08 -8.79
CA ALA A 64 -1.96 -13.01 -8.26
C ALA A 64 -2.63 -13.82 -9.37
N ALA A 65 -3.02 -13.17 -10.47
CA ALA A 65 -3.58 -13.83 -11.63
C ALA A 65 -2.57 -14.81 -12.28
N ALA A 66 -1.32 -14.38 -12.45
CA ALA A 66 -0.24 -15.22 -12.99
C ALA A 66 0.07 -16.43 -12.10
N ALA A 67 -0.03 -16.27 -10.78
CA ALA A 67 0.18 -17.33 -9.80
C ALA A 67 -1.03 -18.28 -9.62
N GLY A 68 -2.17 -17.99 -10.27
CA GLY A 68 -3.41 -18.74 -10.12
C GLY A 68 -4.12 -18.51 -8.78
N VAL A 69 -3.83 -17.42 -8.08
CA VAL A 69 -4.44 -17.04 -6.78
C VAL A 69 -5.80 -16.37 -7.00
N ASP A 70 -6.81 -16.79 -6.25
CA ASP A 70 -8.12 -16.11 -6.20
C ASP A 70 -8.02 -14.92 -5.26
N LEU A 71 -7.80 -13.73 -5.84
CA LEU A 71 -7.58 -12.49 -5.11
C LEU A 71 -8.90 -11.80 -4.76
N LYS A 72 -9.21 -11.70 -3.47
CA LYS A 72 -10.29 -10.88 -2.91
C LYS A 72 -9.73 -9.50 -2.59
N PHE A 73 -9.83 -8.56 -3.51
CA PHE A 73 -9.26 -7.22 -3.40
C PHE A 73 -10.26 -6.23 -2.79
N SER A 74 -9.79 -5.36 -1.90
CA SER A 74 -10.55 -4.23 -1.35
C SER A 74 -9.70 -2.96 -1.34
N ASP A 75 -10.27 -1.86 -1.80
CA ASP A 75 -9.70 -0.52 -1.67
C ASP A 75 -10.29 0.18 -0.45
N ALA A 76 -9.45 0.59 0.48
CA ALA A 76 -9.89 1.22 1.72
C ALA A 76 -10.13 2.73 1.61
N GLN A 77 -9.84 3.36 0.47
CA GLN A 77 -10.01 4.80 0.26
C GLN A 77 -9.31 5.64 1.36
N GLN A 78 -8.11 5.23 1.74
CA GLN A 78 -7.27 5.82 2.80
C GLN A 78 -7.93 5.83 4.20
N LYS A 79 -8.86 4.90 4.46
CA LYS A 79 -9.58 4.82 5.73
C LYS A 79 -9.29 3.49 6.43
N GLN A 80 -8.68 3.55 7.61
CA GLN A 80 -8.36 2.38 8.41
C GLN A 80 -9.59 1.53 8.73
N GLU A 81 -10.73 2.15 9.04
CA GLU A 81 -11.96 1.43 9.31
C GLU A 81 -12.45 0.59 8.14
N ASN A 82 -12.17 1.00 6.91
CA ASN A 82 -12.50 0.22 5.72
C ASN A 82 -11.57 -0.99 5.58
N GLN A 83 -10.27 -0.84 5.89
CA GLN A 83 -9.35 -1.98 5.92
C GLN A 83 -9.74 -2.99 7.00
N ILE A 84 -10.08 -2.53 8.20
CA ILE A 84 -10.55 -3.42 9.28
C ILE A 84 -11.80 -4.19 8.86
N LYS A 85 -12.76 -3.51 8.20
CA LYS A 85 -13.97 -4.18 7.65
C LYS A 85 -13.60 -5.21 6.57
N ALA A 86 -12.67 -4.87 5.68
CA ALA A 86 -12.21 -5.81 4.64
C ALA A 86 -11.55 -7.04 5.25
N ILE A 87 -10.63 -6.88 6.21
CA ILE A 87 -9.96 -7.98 6.90
C ILE A 87 -10.99 -8.88 7.59
N ARG A 88 -11.98 -8.33 8.31
CA ARG A 88 -13.06 -9.11 8.93
C ARG A 88 -13.90 -9.87 7.90
N SER A 89 -14.17 -9.25 6.75
CA SER A 89 -14.86 -9.93 5.65
C SER A 89 -14.06 -11.10 5.11
N TYR A 90 -12.73 -10.97 4.98
CA TYR A 90 -11.86 -12.07 4.55
C TYR A 90 -11.83 -13.20 5.57
N ILE A 91 -11.81 -12.87 6.87
CA ILE A 91 -11.92 -13.87 7.95
C ILE A 91 -13.24 -14.65 7.85
N GLN A 92 -14.37 -13.96 7.64
CA GLN A 92 -15.68 -14.59 7.46
C GLN A 92 -15.75 -15.48 6.20
N GLN A 93 -15.09 -15.06 5.11
CA GLN A 93 -14.97 -15.83 3.88
C GLN A 93 -14.00 -17.01 3.98
N LYS A 94 -13.25 -17.11 5.11
CA LYS A 94 -12.23 -18.14 5.34
C LYS A 94 -11.20 -18.21 4.23
N VAL A 95 -10.68 -17.06 3.82
CA VAL A 95 -9.55 -17.01 2.87
C VAL A 95 -8.33 -17.74 3.44
N ASP A 96 -7.46 -18.27 2.59
CA ASP A 96 -6.28 -19.03 3.03
C ASP A 96 -5.21 -18.11 3.65
N ILE A 97 -5.13 -16.86 3.17
CA ILE A 97 -4.15 -15.89 3.63
C ILE A 97 -4.67 -14.46 3.46
N ILE A 98 -4.27 -13.57 4.34
CA ILE A 98 -4.56 -12.14 4.26
C ILE A 98 -3.23 -11.39 4.05
N ALA A 99 -3.21 -10.44 3.11
CA ALA A 99 -2.15 -9.47 3.02
C ALA A 99 -2.75 -8.06 2.98
N PHE A 100 -2.04 -7.07 3.51
CA PHE A 100 -2.50 -5.70 3.45
C PHE A 100 -1.36 -4.70 3.64
N SER A 101 -1.57 -3.47 3.15
CA SER A 101 -0.70 -2.32 3.37
C SER A 101 -1.42 -1.38 4.35
N PRO A 102 -0.97 -1.24 5.61
CA PRO A 102 -1.69 -0.47 6.62
C PRO A 102 -1.81 1.03 6.26
N VAL A 103 -2.97 1.64 6.49
CA VAL A 103 -3.13 3.10 6.31
C VAL A 103 -2.28 3.86 7.32
N VAL A 104 -2.30 3.44 8.58
CA VAL A 104 -1.51 3.97 9.70
C VAL A 104 -0.87 2.81 10.48
N GLU A 105 0.11 3.10 11.35
CA GLU A 105 0.83 2.04 12.08
C GLU A 105 0.05 1.41 13.22
N THR A 106 -0.84 2.14 13.87
CA THR A 106 -1.49 1.71 15.13
C THR A 106 -2.92 1.22 14.95
N GLY A 107 -3.44 0.47 15.95
CA GLY A 107 -4.85 0.07 16.02
C GLY A 107 -5.21 -1.23 15.30
N TRP A 108 -4.22 -2.09 15.01
CA TRP A 108 -4.40 -3.32 14.25
C TRP A 108 -4.56 -4.58 15.09
N ASP A 109 -4.07 -4.59 16.33
CA ASP A 109 -3.95 -5.80 17.17
C ASP A 109 -5.26 -6.58 17.27
N THR A 110 -6.38 -5.89 17.47
CA THR A 110 -7.69 -6.55 17.63
C THR A 110 -8.06 -7.38 16.41
N VAL A 111 -8.02 -6.78 15.21
CA VAL A 111 -8.42 -7.48 13.97
C VAL A 111 -7.40 -8.55 13.56
N LEU A 112 -6.12 -8.33 13.84
CA LEU A 112 -5.09 -9.33 13.57
C LEU A 112 -5.17 -10.52 14.55
N LEU A 113 -5.55 -10.29 15.81
CA LEU A 113 -5.90 -11.36 16.74
C LEU A 113 -7.14 -12.16 16.28
N GLU A 114 -8.13 -11.51 15.66
CA GLU A 114 -9.27 -12.19 15.04
C GLU A 114 -8.80 -13.12 13.91
N ALA A 115 -7.91 -12.66 13.02
CA ALA A 115 -7.32 -13.49 11.96
C ALA A 115 -6.50 -14.66 12.52
N LYS A 116 -5.66 -14.40 13.54
CA LYS A 116 -4.85 -15.42 14.21
C LYS A 116 -5.74 -16.52 14.85
N ARG A 117 -6.84 -16.15 15.50
CA ARG A 117 -7.80 -17.11 16.08
C ARG A 117 -8.53 -17.93 15.02
N ALA A 118 -8.72 -17.37 13.84
CA ALA A 118 -9.27 -18.07 12.68
C ALA A 118 -8.23 -18.96 11.96
N ASN A 119 -6.98 -19.00 12.44
CA ASN A 119 -5.84 -19.67 11.83
C ASN A 119 -5.53 -19.15 10.39
N ILE A 120 -5.83 -17.90 10.10
CA ILE A 120 -5.52 -17.27 8.82
C ILE A 120 -4.22 -16.47 8.97
N PRO A 121 -3.13 -16.86 8.30
CA PRO A 121 -1.87 -16.11 8.35
C PRO A 121 -2.01 -14.74 7.69
N VAL A 122 -1.23 -13.78 8.20
CA VAL A 122 -1.20 -12.41 7.70
C VAL A 122 0.21 -12.07 7.22
N ILE A 123 0.32 -11.37 6.07
CA ILE A 123 1.53 -10.75 5.56
C ILE A 123 1.31 -9.23 5.48
N LEU A 124 2.23 -8.46 6.04
CA LEU A 124 2.26 -7.01 5.84
C LEU A 124 3.03 -6.69 4.56
N THR A 125 2.50 -5.75 3.75
CA THR A 125 3.18 -5.29 2.56
C THR A 125 3.36 -3.78 2.59
N ASP A 126 4.45 -3.28 1.99
CA ASP A 126 4.75 -1.85 1.86
C ASP A 126 4.92 -1.16 3.22
N ARG A 127 3.88 -1.09 4.05
CA ARG A 127 3.86 -0.39 5.33
C ARG A 127 3.86 -1.36 6.51
N ALA A 128 4.59 -1.01 7.57
CA ALA A 128 4.61 -1.73 8.84
C ALA A 128 3.48 -1.30 9.77
N ILE A 129 3.30 -2.06 10.85
CA ILE A 129 2.47 -1.70 12.01
C ILE A 129 3.34 -1.53 13.24
N ASP A 130 2.87 -0.72 14.18
CA ASP A 130 3.42 -0.59 15.52
C ASP A 130 2.61 -1.50 16.46
N SER A 131 3.20 -2.65 16.79
CA SER A 131 2.61 -3.65 17.69
C SER A 131 3.71 -4.40 18.44
N ASP A 132 3.53 -4.58 19.74
CA ASP A 132 4.40 -5.37 20.59
C ASP A 132 4.27 -6.89 20.31
N ASP A 133 3.16 -7.34 19.73
CA ASP A 133 2.93 -8.76 19.39
C ASP A 133 3.35 -9.07 17.95
N THR A 134 4.62 -9.37 17.76
CA THR A 134 5.19 -9.76 16.45
C THR A 134 4.63 -11.08 15.90
N THR A 135 3.81 -11.81 16.67
CA THR A 135 3.17 -13.06 16.21
C THR A 135 1.86 -12.83 15.46
N LEU A 136 1.40 -11.58 15.33
CA LEU A 136 0.18 -11.21 14.62
C LEU A 136 0.31 -11.31 13.10
N TYR A 137 1.52 -11.32 12.58
CA TYR A 137 1.80 -11.50 11.15
C TYR A 137 3.01 -12.41 10.96
N LYS A 138 3.16 -12.96 9.76
CA LYS A 138 4.23 -13.91 9.42
C LYS A 138 5.50 -13.24 8.96
N THR A 139 5.36 -12.18 8.18
CA THR A 139 6.47 -11.40 7.61
C THR A 139 5.98 -10.03 7.18
N PHE A 140 6.92 -9.09 7.08
CA PHE A 140 6.73 -7.78 6.47
C PHE A 140 7.58 -7.69 5.19
N LEU A 141 6.95 -7.40 4.06
CA LEU A 141 7.58 -7.18 2.76
C LEU A 141 7.48 -5.69 2.40
N GLY A 142 8.60 -4.99 2.29
CA GLY A 142 8.58 -3.56 1.93
C GLY A 142 9.94 -2.90 2.03
N SER A 143 9.94 -1.59 1.80
CA SER A 143 11.11 -0.72 1.77
C SER A 143 11.66 -0.41 3.17
N ASP A 144 12.88 0.07 3.23
CA ASP A 144 13.46 0.68 4.42
C ASP A 144 13.28 2.21 4.34
N PHE A 145 12.18 2.70 4.88
CA PHE A 145 11.81 4.12 4.79
C PHE A 145 12.76 5.04 5.56
N VAL A 146 13.39 4.56 6.64
CA VAL A 146 14.45 5.32 7.33
C VAL A 146 15.65 5.50 6.41
N LEU A 147 16.06 4.43 5.71
CA LEU A 147 17.14 4.49 4.74
C LEU A 147 16.80 5.40 3.55
N GLU A 148 15.56 5.39 3.06
CA GLU A 148 15.11 6.30 2.00
C GLU A 148 15.26 7.77 2.42
N GLY A 149 14.74 8.14 3.60
CA GLY A 149 14.88 9.48 4.15
C GLY A 149 16.34 9.87 4.34
N LYS A 150 17.16 8.95 4.82
CA LYS A 150 18.60 9.16 5.00
C LYS A 150 19.31 9.43 3.67
N LYS A 151 19.07 8.64 2.62
CA LYS A 151 19.62 8.86 1.27
C LYS A 151 19.25 10.25 0.73
N ALA A 152 18.00 10.69 0.95
CA ALA A 152 17.54 12.02 0.54
C ALA A 152 18.31 13.15 1.25
N GLY A 153 18.48 13.03 2.57
CA GLY A 153 19.23 14.02 3.38
C GLY A 153 20.73 14.02 3.10
N GLU A 154 21.34 12.85 2.87
CA GLU A 154 22.75 12.73 2.51
C GLU A 154 23.03 13.40 1.16
N TRP A 155 22.20 13.14 0.15
CA TRP A 155 22.32 13.83 -1.13
C TRP A 155 22.21 15.35 -0.99
N LEU A 156 21.27 15.82 -0.16
CA LEU A 156 21.09 17.26 0.08
C LEU A 156 22.36 17.92 0.64
N LYS A 157 23.00 17.30 1.61
CA LYS A 157 24.26 17.81 2.20
C LYS A 157 25.36 17.98 1.16
N GLU A 158 25.46 17.04 0.25
CA GLU A 158 26.52 17.01 -0.76
C GLU A 158 26.27 17.92 -1.94
N ASN A 159 24.99 18.16 -2.31
CA ASN A 159 24.60 18.74 -3.59
C ASN A 159 23.86 20.09 -3.48
N ALA A 160 23.66 20.62 -2.28
CA ALA A 160 22.94 21.88 -2.08
C ALA A 160 23.72 22.89 -1.25
N ALA A 161 24.97 23.15 -1.68
CA ALA A 161 25.82 24.15 -1.02
C ALA A 161 25.11 25.51 -0.91
N GLY A 162 25.08 26.07 0.32
CA GLY A 162 24.42 27.34 0.62
C GLY A 162 22.92 27.26 0.93
N ALA A 163 22.25 26.12 0.70
CA ALA A 163 20.88 25.91 1.13
C ALA A 163 20.81 25.81 2.66
N LYS A 164 19.74 26.36 3.26
CA LYS A 164 19.51 26.33 4.70
C LYS A 164 18.07 25.95 5.04
N ASN A 165 17.10 26.46 4.32
CA ASN A 165 15.68 26.37 4.62
C ASN A 165 15.00 25.26 3.80
N VAL A 166 14.68 24.16 4.48
CA VAL A 166 13.95 23.02 3.89
C VAL A 166 12.49 23.12 4.30
N VAL A 167 11.57 22.99 3.36
CA VAL A 167 10.17 22.70 3.66
C VAL A 167 9.88 21.23 3.36
N GLU A 168 9.08 20.60 4.20
CA GLU A 168 8.79 19.17 4.13
C GLU A 168 7.31 18.94 3.82
N LEU A 169 7.03 18.22 2.73
CA LEU A 169 5.71 17.72 2.37
C LEU A 169 5.61 16.27 2.84
N GLN A 170 4.91 16.06 3.96
CA GLN A 170 4.78 14.75 4.56
C GLN A 170 3.64 13.94 3.92
N GLY A 171 3.77 12.62 3.99
CA GLY A 171 2.68 11.71 3.69
C GLY A 171 1.59 11.73 4.75
N THR A 172 0.66 10.77 4.65
CA THR A 172 -0.46 10.62 5.57
C THR A 172 0.03 10.51 7.02
N THR A 173 -0.53 11.35 7.89
CA THR A 173 -0.17 11.37 9.31
C THR A 173 -0.40 9.99 9.96
N GLY A 174 0.63 9.49 10.67
CA GLY A 174 0.59 8.19 11.33
C GLY A 174 0.91 6.99 10.42
N ALA A 175 1.20 7.22 9.14
CA ALA A 175 1.67 6.15 8.25
C ALA A 175 3.19 5.94 8.40
N ALA A 176 3.64 4.67 8.41
CA ALA A 176 5.05 4.29 8.54
C ALA A 176 5.99 5.08 7.60
N PRO A 177 5.73 5.20 6.28
CA PRO A 177 6.62 5.96 5.41
C PRO A 177 6.68 7.47 5.73
N ALA A 178 5.63 8.05 6.34
CA ALA A 178 5.68 9.45 6.74
C ALA A 178 6.54 9.66 7.99
N ILE A 179 6.49 8.74 8.94
CA ILE A 179 7.25 8.76 10.18
C ILE A 179 8.73 8.49 9.90
N ASP A 180 9.02 7.40 9.20
CA ASP A 180 10.37 6.89 9.02
C ASP A 180 11.18 7.70 8.00
N ARG A 181 10.59 8.16 6.89
CA ARG A 181 11.25 9.05 5.93
C ARG A 181 11.66 10.37 6.59
N LYS A 182 10.75 10.95 7.41
CA LYS A 182 11.09 12.11 8.22
C LYS A 182 12.28 11.85 9.14
N LYS A 183 12.22 10.78 9.92
CA LYS A 183 13.28 10.38 10.86
C LYS A 183 14.63 10.24 10.15
N GLY A 184 14.68 9.47 9.07
CA GLY A 184 15.92 9.26 8.33
C GLY A 184 16.48 10.55 7.73
N PHE A 185 15.63 11.43 7.22
CA PHE A 185 16.05 12.72 6.67
C PHE A 185 16.60 13.65 7.77
N GLU A 186 15.91 13.77 8.90
CA GLU A 186 16.36 14.57 10.05
C GLU A 186 17.70 14.06 10.61
N GLU A 187 17.87 12.73 10.74
CA GLU A 187 19.13 12.13 11.16
C GLU A 187 20.27 12.48 10.19
N ALA A 188 20.00 12.44 8.89
CA ALA A 188 21.02 12.73 7.87
C ALA A 188 21.47 14.18 7.86
N ILE A 189 20.58 15.15 8.05
CA ILE A 189 20.93 16.59 8.05
C ILE A 189 21.37 17.10 9.43
N ALA A 190 21.32 16.26 10.46
CA ALA A 190 21.70 16.66 11.81
C ALA A 190 23.15 17.19 11.85
N GLY A 191 23.38 18.26 12.64
CA GLY A 191 24.69 18.89 12.77
C GLY A 191 25.13 19.76 11.58
N THR A 192 24.25 19.96 10.58
CA THR A 192 24.47 20.90 9.47
C THR A 192 23.72 22.22 9.68
N ASP A 193 23.88 23.18 8.77
CA ASP A 193 23.12 24.44 8.75
C ASP A 193 21.70 24.26 8.16
N LEU A 194 21.37 23.09 7.60
CA LEU A 194 20.06 22.77 7.04
C LEU A 194 19.01 22.67 8.16
N LYS A 195 17.86 23.29 7.96
CA LYS A 195 16.74 23.27 8.92
C LYS A 195 15.43 23.04 8.20
N ILE A 196 14.61 22.13 8.71
CA ILE A 196 13.21 22.02 8.32
C ILE A 196 12.48 23.19 8.97
N VAL A 197 12.12 24.20 8.18
CA VAL A 197 11.49 25.45 8.64
C VAL A 197 9.96 25.38 8.61
N ALA A 198 9.39 24.47 7.84
CA ALA A 198 7.96 24.17 7.81
C ALA A 198 7.72 22.73 7.37
N THR A 199 6.70 22.12 7.96
CA THR A 199 6.27 20.75 7.63
C THR A 199 4.75 20.67 7.67
N GLN A 200 4.15 19.98 6.70
CA GLN A 200 2.71 19.72 6.65
C GLN A 200 2.42 18.47 5.81
N THR A 201 1.35 17.75 6.17
CA THR A 201 0.90 16.60 5.38
C THR A 201 0.22 17.03 4.07
N GLY A 202 0.58 16.38 2.98
CA GLY A 202 -0.10 16.43 1.68
C GLY A 202 -0.73 15.07 1.33
N ASP A 203 -0.80 14.14 2.31
CA ASP A 203 -1.47 12.85 2.25
C ASP A 203 -1.06 11.96 1.06
N PHE A 204 0.20 12.09 0.62
CA PHE A 204 0.76 11.41 -0.57
C PHE A 204 0.06 11.77 -1.89
N THR A 205 -0.79 12.78 -1.93
CA THR A 205 -1.54 13.17 -3.12
C THR A 205 -0.89 14.36 -3.85
N ARG A 206 -1.01 14.40 -5.18
CA ARG A 206 -0.53 15.54 -6.00
C ARG A 206 -1.23 16.84 -5.62
N SER A 207 -2.55 16.79 -5.43
CA SER A 207 -3.34 17.95 -5.00
C SER A 207 -2.95 18.44 -3.60
N GLY A 208 -2.71 17.54 -2.67
CA GLY A 208 -2.24 17.88 -1.32
C GLY A 208 -0.87 18.53 -1.33
N GLY A 209 0.07 17.96 -2.09
CA GLY A 209 1.40 18.55 -2.28
C GLY A 209 1.34 19.97 -2.85
N LYS A 210 0.49 20.19 -3.86
CA LYS A 210 0.26 21.52 -4.44
C LYS A 210 -0.28 22.51 -3.40
N GLN A 211 -1.35 22.15 -2.70
CA GLN A 211 -1.98 23.03 -1.70
C GLN A 211 -1.03 23.41 -0.57
N VAL A 212 -0.27 22.44 -0.06
CA VAL A 212 0.71 22.68 1.01
C VAL A 212 1.83 23.57 0.50
N MET A 213 2.37 23.32 -0.69
CA MET A 213 3.42 24.16 -1.27
C MET A 213 2.94 25.59 -1.55
N GLU A 214 1.71 25.78 -2.02
CA GLU A 214 1.12 27.13 -2.18
C GLU A 214 1.02 27.88 -0.85
N ALA A 215 0.71 27.17 0.24
CA ALA A 215 0.69 27.76 1.59
C ALA A 215 2.11 28.12 2.06
N PHE A 216 3.10 27.26 1.85
CA PHE A 216 4.49 27.53 2.21
C PHE A 216 5.06 28.71 1.44
N LEU A 217 4.79 28.81 0.14
CA LEU A 217 5.25 29.94 -0.69
C LEU A 217 4.70 31.30 -0.21
N LYS A 218 3.58 31.32 0.49
CA LYS A 218 2.98 32.53 1.07
C LYS A 218 3.48 32.84 2.49
N SER A 219 3.82 31.82 3.27
CA SER A 219 4.10 31.95 4.72
C SER A 219 5.58 31.84 5.07
N VAL A 220 6.38 31.15 4.27
CA VAL A 220 7.83 30.96 4.52
C VAL A 220 8.61 31.98 3.69
N PRO A 221 9.36 32.90 4.33
CA PRO A 221 10.04 33.99 3.63
C PRO A 221 11.06 33.53 2.58
N GLN A 222 11.77 32.44 2.88
CA GLN A 222 12.77 31.85 1.99
C GLN A 222 12.68 30.34 2.06
N ILE A 223 12.53 29.71 0.89
CA ILE A 223 12.55 28.26 0.68
C ILE A 223 13.69 27.96 -0.27
N ASP A 224 14.63 27.15 0.20
CA ASP A 224 15.77 26.71 -0.63
C ASP A 224 15.52 25.31 -1.19
N VAL A 225 14.83 24.46 -0.43
CA VAL A 225 14.60 23.05 -0.74
C VAL A 225 13.20 22.62 -0.36
N VAL A 226 12.57 21.80 -1.20
CA VAL A 226 11.40 20.98 -0.89
C VAL A 226 11.86 19.54 -0.74
N TYR A 227 11.61 18.93 0.40
CA TYR A 227 11.63 17.49 0.59
C TYR A 227 10.21 16.95 0.60
N ALA A 228 9.81 16.23 -0.44
CA ALA A 228 8.51 15.61 -0.55
C ALA A 228 8.63 14.11 -0.33
N HIS A 229 7.79 13.55 0.56
CA HIS A 229 7.82 12.13 0.89
C HIS A 229 7.40 11.22 -0.25
N ASN A 230 6.88 11.77 -1.37
CA ASN A 230 6.68 11.01 -2.60
C ASN A 230 6.70 11.90 -3.84
N ASP A 231 6.76 11.26 -5.03
CA ASP A 231 6.79 11.95 -6.32
C ASP A 231 5.52 12.75 -6.58
N ASP A 232 4.33 12.21 -6.26
CA ASP A 232 3.06 12.91 -6.52
C ASP A 232 2.98 14.26 -5.78
N MET A 233 3.37 14.32 -4.50
CA MET A 233 3.45 15.59 -3.78
C MET A 233 4.53 16.52 -4.37
N GLY A 234 5.67 15.98 -4.79
CA GLY A 234 6.72 16.73 -5.47
C GLY A 234 6.24 17.34 -6.79
N LEU A 235 5.49 16.59 -7.59
CA LEU A 235 4.87 17.08 -8.83
C LEU A 235 3.83 18.18 -8.54
N GLY A 236 3.05 18.03 -7.47
CA GLY A 236 2.16 19.09 -6.99
C GLY A 236 2.91 20.35 -6.57
N ALA A 237 4.06 20.19 -5.89
CA ALA A 237 4.93 21.31 -5.52
C ALA A 237 5.49 22.03 -6.75
N ILE A 238 5.89 21.32 -7.79
CA ILE A 238 6.33 21.88 -9.08
C ILE A 238 5.27 22.82 -9.67
N GLU A 239 4.00 22.38 -9.66
CA GLU A 239 2.90 23.22 -10.18
C GLU A 239 2.76 24.53 -9.37
N ALA A 240 2.82 24.43 -8.04
CA ALA A 240 2.72 25.60 -7.15
C ALA A 240 3.90 26.56 -7.34
N ILE A 241 5.13 26.05 -7.47
CA ILE A 241 6.36 26.83 -7.69
C ILE A 241 6.29 27.58 -9.03
N LYS A 242 5.88 26.89 -10.11
CA LYS A 242 5.67 27.52 -11.43
C LYS A 242 4.59 28.62 -11.39
N ALA A 243 3.48 28.37 -10.71
CA ALA A 243 2.41 29.35 -10.55
C ALA A 243 2.86 30.59 -9.77
N ALA A 244 3.83 30.48 -8.87
CA ALA A 244 4.46 31.58 -8.16
C ALA A 244 5.58 32.31 -8.97
N GLY A 245 5.75 31.95 -10.26
CA GLY A 245 6.74 32.56 -11.15
C GLY A 245 8.19 32.14 -10.85
N LYS A 246 8.39 31.06 -10.13
CA LYS A 246 9.71 30.49 -9.84
C LYS A 246 10.01 29.26 -10.70
N VAL A 247 11.28 28.91 -10.82
CA VAL A 247 11.75 27.78 -11.61
C VAL A 247 12.05 26.60 -10.69
N PRO A 248 11.21 25.51 -10.71
CA PRO A 248 11.47 24.31 -9.91
C PRO A 248 12.81 23.68 -10.33
N GLY A 249 13.50 23.10 -9.35
CA GLY A 249 14.82 22.51 -9.54
C GLY A 249 15.97 23.53 -9.58
N LYS A 250 15.68 24.81 -9.85
CA LYS A 250 16.65 25.90 -9.91
C LYS A 250 16.54 26.87 -8.75
N ASP A 251 15.41 27.58 -8.67
CA ASP A 251 15.17 28.56 -7.60
C ASP A 251 14.86 27.89 -6.28
N ILE A 252 14.24 26.73 -6.36
CA ILE A 252 13.93 25.84 -5.22
C ILE A 252 14.29 24.42 -5.65
N LYS A 253 15.20 23.79 -4.93
CA LYS A 253 15.54 22.37 -5.15
C LYS A 253 14.41 21.48 -4.70
N ILE A 254 14.23 20.36 -5.39
CA ILE A 254 13.18 19.38 -5.04
C ILE A 254 13.79 17.99 -4.94
N ILE A 255 13.54 17.33 -3.82
CA ILE A 255 13.91 15.94 -3.56
C ILE A 255 12.63 15.16 -3.30
N THR A 256 12.48 14.01 -3.93
CA THR A 256 11.30 13.15 -3.76
C THR A 256 11.69 11.70 -3.51
N VAL A 257 10.70 10.88 -3.23
CA VAL A 257 10.81 9.41 -3.12
C VAL A 257 9.78 8.79 -4.06
N ASP A 258 10.00 7.64 -4.60
CA ASP A 258 9.25 6.67 -5.39
C ASP A 258 9.94 6.28 -6.69
N ALA A 259 10.29 7.24 -7.55
CA ALA A 259 10.75 7.08 -8.92
C ALA A 259 9.66 6.52 -9.87
N VAL A 260 8.42 7.01 -9.76
CA VAL A 260 7.38 6.73 -10.75
C VAL A 260 7.67 7.48 -12.05
N LYS A 261 7.07 7.03 -13.15
CA LYS A 261 7.37 7.56 -14.49
C LYS A 261 7.21 9.08 -14.61
N ASP A 262 6.20 9.66 -13.96
CA ASP A 262 5.98 11.11 -13.96
C ASP A 262 7.09 11.83 -13.17
N GLY A 263 7.48 11.29 -12.00
CA GLY A 263 8.61 11.80 -11.21
C GLY A 263 9.92 11.73 -11.97
N MET A 264 10.20 10.58 -12.59
CA MET A 264 11.39 10.40 -13.45
C MET A 264 11.41 11.34 -14.67
N THR A 265 10.24 11.65 -15.22
CA THR A 265 10.10 12.63 -16.30
C THR A 265 10.48 14.04 -15.82
N ALA A 266 9.97 14.44 -14.64
CA ALA A 266 10.31 15.73 -14.03
C ALA A 266 11.81 15.80 -13.63
N LEU A 267 12.38 14.70 -13.15
CA LEU A 267 13.80 14.57 -12.84
C LEU A 267 14.67 14.72 -14.10
N ALA A 268 14.33 14.03 -15.19
CA ALA A 268 15.03 14.15 -16.48
C ALA A 268 14.97 15.56 -17.07
N ALA A 269 13.86 16.27 -16.82
CA ALA A 269 13.67 17.67 -17.19
C ALA A 269 14.42 18.67 -16.28
N GLY A 270 14.96 18.22 -15.14
CA GLY A 270 15.64 19.05 -14.15
C GLY A 270 14.70 19.85 -13.25
N GLU A 271 13.41 19.49 -13.21
CA GLU A 271 12.39 20.10 -12.32
C GLU A 271 12.41 19.47 -10.92
N ILE A 272 12.83 18.21 -10.83
CA ILE A 272 13.26 17.53 -9.59
C ILE A 272 14.78 17.39 -9.66
N ASN A 273 15.46 17.39 -8.54
CA ASN A 273 16.91 17.31 -8.46
C ASN A 273 17.42 15.92 -8.11
N PHE A 274 16.64 15.18 -7.32
CA PHE A 274 17.01 13.85 -6.86
C PHE A 274 15.76 13.05 -6.47
N ILE A 275 15.76 11.76 -6.80
CA ILE A 275 14.73 10.81 -6.40
C ILE A 275 15.37 9.60 -5.72
N VAL A 276 14.85 9.23 -4.57
CA VAL A 276 15.11 7.93 -3.94
C VAL A 276 14.04 6.94 -4.43
N GLU A 277 14.44 5.78 -4.90
CA GLU A 277 13.47 4.77 -5.34
C GLU A 277 12.75 4.15 -4.14
N CYS A 278 11.43 3.97 -4.27
CA CYS A 278 10.59 3.07 -3.50
C CYS A 278 9.87 2.17 -4.50
N ASN A 279 10.18 0.88 -4.52
CA ASN A 279 9.73 -0.02 -5.59
C ASN A 279 8.31 -0.55 -5.34
N PRO A 280 7.30 -0.24 -6.18
CA PRO A 280 5.93 -0.70 -6.01
C PRO A 280 5.68 -2.15 -6.47
N LEU A 281 6.62 -2.78 -7.18
CA LEU A 281 6.41 -4.07 -7.83
C LEU A 281 6.59 -5.24 -6.85
N LEU A 282 5.77 -5.27 -5.79
CA LEU A 282 5.83 -6.26 -4.72
C LEU A 282 5.05 -7.56 -5.02
N GLY A 283 4.23 -7.58 -6.08
CA GLY A 283 3.28 -8.67 -6.33
C GLY A 283 3.94 -10.04 -6.39
N LYS A 284 5.04 -10.18 -7.17
CA LYS A 284 5.73 -11.47 -7.29
C LYS A 284 6.26 -11.97 -5.96
N GLN A 285 6.96 -11.11 -5.20
CA GLN A 285 7.51 -11.49 -3.90
C GLN A 285 6.40 -11.85 -2.90
N LEU A 286 5.27 -11.10 -2.92
CA LEU A 286 4.11 -11.41 -2.09
C LEU A 286 3.54 -12.80 -2.42
N MET A 287 3.37 -13.14 -3.70
CA MET A 287 2.87 -14.47 -4.10
C MET A 287 3.82 -15.58 -3.68
N ASP A 288 5.13 -15.39 -3.85
CA ASP A 288 6.14 -16.37 -3.44
C ASP A 288 6.16 -16.56 -1.91
N LEU A 289 6.11 -15.49 -1.12
CA LEU A 289 6.02 -15.54 0.35
C LEU A 289 4.72 -16.22 0.81
N SER A 290 3.60 -15.92 0.17
CA SER A 290 2.31 -16.51 0.50
C SER A 290 2.30 -18.02 0.32
N LYS A 291 2.87 -18.52 -0.76
CA LYS A 291 3.02 -19.98 -1.00
C LYS A 291 3.88 -20.64 0.07
N LYS A 292 5.00 -20.04 0.45
CA LYS A 292 5.87 -20.55 1.52
C LYS A 292 5.15 -20.58 2.86
N VAL A 293 4.49 -19.49 3.24
CA VAL A 293 3.73 -19.40 4.49
C VAL A 293 2.64 -20.49 4.56
N LEU A 294 1.90 -20.70 3.47
CA LEU A 294 0.85 -21.73 3.41
C LEU A 294 1.41 -23.16 3.38
N ALA A 295 2.61 -23.36 2.85
CA ALA A 295 3.32 -24.64 2.93
C ALA A 295 3.93 -24.92 4.33
N GLY A 296 3.84 -23.97 5.27
CA GLY A 296 4.44 -24.10 6.60
C GLY A 296 5.95 -23.91 6.60
N GLU A 297 6.52 -23.33 5.54
CA GLU A 297 7.94 -23.01 5.46
C GLU A 297 8.28 -21.78 6.33
N GLU A 298 9.48 -21.75 6.88
CA GLU A 298 9.99 -20.57 7.57
C GLU A 298 10.24 -19.43 6.58
N VAL A 299 9.76 -18.23 6.91
CA VAL A 299 10.03 -17.00 6.18
C VAL A 299 10.74 -16.00 7.10
N PRO A 300 11.65 -15.15 6.59
CA PRO A 300 12.26 -14.12 7.41
C PRO A 300 11.20 -13.15 7.95
N PRO A 301 11.37 -12.60 9.15
CA PRO A 301 10.38 -11.68 9.74
C PRO A 301 10.24 -10.39 8.93
N ARG A 302 11.26 -10.02 8.14
CA ARG A 302 11.27 -8.87 7.23
C ARG A 302 11.97 -9.21 5.92
N VAL A 303 11.36 -8.82 4.81
CA VAL A 303 11.94 -8.85 3.46
C VAL A 303 12.02 -7.42 2.95
N VAL A 304 13.24 -6.91 2.83
CA VAL A 304 13.47 -5.54 2.35
C VAL A 304 13.63 -5.55 0.83
N THR A 305 12.96 -4.62 0.16
CA THR A 305 13.11 -4.41 -1.30
C THR A 305 14.46 -3.76 -1.61
N GLU A 306 15.08 -4.19 -2.71
CA GLU A 306 16.28 -3.53 -3.22
C GLU A 306 15.87 -2.25 -3.97
N GLU A 307 16.48 -1.13 -3.59
CA GLU A 307 16.14 0.20 -4.09
C GLU A 307 17.38 1.05 -4.32
N THR A 308 17.33 1.88 -5.35
CA THR A 308 18.43 2.74 -5.76
C THR A 308 18.07 4.22 -5.62
N THR A 309 18.84 5.09 -6.25
CA THR A 309 18.59 6.53 -6.33
C THR A 309 18.82 7.01 -7.75
N PHE A 310 18.18 8.12 -8.12
CA PHE A 310 18.28 8.67 -9.46
C PHE A 310 18.63 10.15 -9.45
N THR A 311 19.63 10.49 -10.27
CA THR A 311 19.95 11.85 -10.70
C THR A 311 19.29 12.14 -12.04
N SER A 312 19.28 13.41 -12.47
CA SER A 312 18.73 13.81 -13.77
C SER A 312 19.37 13.06 -14.95
N GLU A 313 20.68 12.81 -14.90
CA GLU A 313 21.37 12.06 -15.97
C GLU A 313 20.95 10.59 -16.01
N GLN A 314 20.83 9.96 -14.84
CA GLN A 314 20.34 8.59 -14.75
C GLN A 314 18.88 8.48 -15.20
N ALA A 315 18.04 9.46 -14.84
CA ALA A 315 16.65 9.49 -15.26
C ALA A 315 16.48 9.51 -16.79
N LYS A 316 17.30 10.27 -17.51
CA LYS A 316 17.28 10.31 -18.99
C LYS A 316 17.52 8.94 -19.62
N THR A 317 18.37 8.12 -18.98
CA THR A 317 18.71 6.77 -19.45
C THR A 317 17.66 5.74 -19.05
N GLU A 318 17.16 5.82 -17.80
CA GLU A 318 16.29 4.80 -17.20
C GLU A 318 14.81 5.01 -17.53
N LEU A 319 14.39 6.24 -17.84
CA LEU A 319 12.98 6.57 -18.10
C LEU A 319 12.32 5.71 -19.20
N PRO A 320 13.00 5.36 -20.33
CA PRO A 320 12.39 4.49 -21.33
C PRO A 320 12.05 3.09 -20.86
N ASN A 321 12.77 2.61 -19.83
CA ASN A 321 12.64 1.27 -19.28
C ASN A 321 11.75 1.22 -18.02
N ARG A 322 11.29 2.40 -17.53
CA ARG A 322 10.53 2.50 -16.29
C ARG A 322 9.16 1.81 -16.42
N LYS A 323 8.87 0.85 -15.53
CA LYS A 323 7.66 0.01 -15.58
C LYS A 323 6.47 0.63 -14.84
N TYR A 324 6.69 1.66 -14.04
CA TYR A 324 5.67 2.31 -13.20
C TYR A 324 5.86 3.81 -13.09
#